data_8cb5a28e361ee0dde8d4ed6c1a1be9e3
#
_entry.id   8cb5a28e361ee0dde8d4ed6c1a1be9e3
#
_cell.length_a   1.000
_cell.length_b   1.000
_cell.length_c   1.000
_cell.angle_alpha   90.00
_cell.angle_beta   90.00
_cell.angle_gamma   90.00
#
_symmetry.space_group_name_H-M   'P 1'
#
loop_
_entity.id
_entity.type
_entity.pdbx_description
1 polymer ?
#
loop_
_entity_poly.entity_id
_entity_poly.type
_entity_poly.pdbx_seq_one_letter_code
_entity_poly.pdbx_strand_id
1 'polypeptide(L)'
;TADDDLLPVLIQLTEKLGIEQDINQLFAIASSTSQPPLARVQAVRSIQAKQTAVIANRLVDLLKTNQSEIQIAVIDKIASTEPDNLGPRLDEKWNLLSLRARQHFLHPLSKAASPAGDRILLQSFEALLSGKLTMELELDIVTAAKTRMTPALAELLKKHKATQDPNDTLAPHRPTLIGGDAATGKLVYEQHVAGQCVRCHDAGGEKNQVGPVLKGIG
;
A
#
# COMPACT_ATOMS: atom_id res chain seq x y z
N THR A 1 16.14 14.65 -16.99
CA THR A 1 16.08 15.69 -18.04
C THR A 1 14.67 16.24 -18.10
N ALA A 2 14.46 17.49 -18.63
CA ALA A 2 13.13 18.11 -18.73
C ALA A 2 12.12 17.24 -19.51
N ASP A 3 12.56 16.38 -20.39
CA ASP A 3 11.71 15.44 -21.14
C ASP A 3 11.19 14.27 -20.27
N ASP A 4 11.88 13.89 -19.22
CA ASP A 4 11.46 12.78 -18.34
C ASP A 4 10.21 13.14 -17.53
N ASP A 5 9.98 14.43 -17.27
CA ASP A 5 8.84 14.93 -16.52
C ASP A 5 7.60 15.15 -17.40
N LEU A 6 7.77 15.25 -18.72
CA LEU A 6 6.67 15.54 -19.67
C LEU A 6 5.81 14.30 -19.94
N LEU A 7 6.41 13.12 -20.07
CA LEU A 7 5.68 11.91 -20.45
C LEU A 7 4.57 11.54 -19.43
N PRO A 8 4.81 11.55 -18.11
CA PRO A 8 3.76 11.30 -17.12
C PRO A 8 2.62 12.31 -17.21
N VAL A 9 2.93 13.58 -17.44
CA VAL A 9 1.95 14.66 -17.56
C VAL A 9 1.10 14.49 -18.83
N LEU A 10 1.72 14.12 -19.96
CA LEU A 10 1.01 13.86 -21.20
C LEU A 10 0.05 12.67 -21.05
N ILE A 11 0.47 11.57 -20.44
CA ILE A 11 -0.38 10.41 -20.19
C ILE A 11 -1.60 10.82 -19.33
N GLN A 12 -1.37 11.57 -18.26
CA GLN A 12 -2.44 12.05 -17.38
C GLN A 12 -3.39 13.03 -18.10
N LEU A 13 -2.86 13.91 -18.94
CA LEU A 13 -3.64 14.88 -19.67
C LEU A 13 -4.55 14.20 -20.70
N THR A 14 -4.03 13.26 -21.47
CA THR A 14 -4.82 12.48 -22.44
C THR A 14 -5.95 11.70 -21.76
N GLU A 15 -5.69 11.11 -20.58
CA GLU A 15 -6.71 10.45 -19.76
C GLU A 15 -7.82 11.44 -19.35
N LYS A 16 -7.45 12.62 -18.80
CA LYS A 16 -8.42 13.65 -18.38
C LYS A 16 -9.23 14.24 -19.53
N LEU A 17 -8.66 14.31 -20.73
CA LEU A 17 -9.34 14.79 -21.93
C LEU A 17 -10.19 13.71 -22.61
N GLY A 18 -10.22 12.48 -22.08
CA GLY A 18 -10.97 11.36 -22.64
C GLY A 18 -10.42 10.88 -24.00
N ILE A 19 -9.15 11.18 -24.29
CA ILE A 19 -8.49 10.70 -25.51
C ILE A 19 -8.17 9.23 -25.34
N GLU A 20 -8.71 8.41 -26.26
CA GLU A 20 -8.45 6.97 -26.22
C GLU A 20 -6.96 6.68 -26.41
N GLN A 21 -6.36 5.97 -25.43
CA GLN A 21 -4.96 5.60 -25.45
C GLN A 21 -4.82 4.14 -25.90
N ASP A 22 -3.79 3.86 -26.71
CA ASP A 22 -3.46 2.48 -27.06
C ASP A 22 -2.96 1.73 -25.82
N ILE A 23 -3.76 0.76 -25.39
CA ILE A 23 -3.47 -0.08 -24.23
C ILE A 23 -2.13 -0.83 -24.36
N ASN A 24 -1.74 -1.19 -25.57
CA ASN A 24 -0.45 -1.85 -25.81
C ASN A 24 0.71 -0.90 -25.58
N GLN A 25 0.56 0.35 -25.96
CA GLN A 25 1.53 1.40 -25.70
C GLN A 25 1.65 1.68 -24.20
N LEU A 26 0.53 1.75 -23.47
CA LEU A 26 0.56 1.90 -22.01
C LEU A 26 1.29 0.74 -21.32
N PHE A 27 1.04 -0.50 -21.74
CA PHE A 27 1.77 -1.65 -21.20
C PHE A 27 3.26 -1.62 -21.60
N ALA A 28 3.60 -1.17 -22.81
CA ALA A 28 5.00 -1.02 -23.23
C ALA A 28 5.73 -0.02 -22.34
N ILE A 29 5.12 1.14 -22.05
CA ILE A 29 5.68 2.14 -21.12
C ILE A 29 5.80 1.55 -19.72
N ALA A 30 4.75 0.93 -19.19
CA ALA A 30 4.73 0.36 -17.85
C ALA A 30 5.80 -0.71 -17.63
N SER A 31 6.09 -1.52 -18.66
CA SER A 31 7.07 -2.61 -18.60
C SER A 31 8.50 -2.14 -18.81
N SER A 32 8.71 -1.04 -19.50
CA SER A 32 10.04 -0.59 -19.92
C SER A 32 10.85 -0.03 -18.76
N THR A 33 11.99 -0.65 -18.46
CA THR A 33 12.93 -0.16 -17.43
C THR A 33 13.68 1.11 -17.85
N SER A 34 13.67 1.47 -19.12
CA SER A 34 14.24 2.70 -19.64
C SER A 34 13.34 3.93 -19.43
N GLN A 35 12.05 3.71 -19.10
CA GLN A 35 11.11 4.79 -18.82
C GLN A 35 11.20 5.25 -17.37
N PRO A 36 11.01 6.55 -17.10
CA PRO A 36 10.98 7.08 -15.73
C PRO A 36 9.94 6.35 -14.86
N PRO A 37 10.23 6.08 -13.57
CA PRO A 37 9.28 5.38 -12.68
C PRO A 37 7.90 6.03 -12.64
N LEU A 38 7.84 7.36 -12.64
CA LEU A 38 6.57 8.09 -12.61
C LEU A 38 5.75 7.87 -13.89
N ALA A 39 6.39 7.84 -15.07
CA ALA A 39 5.73 7.56 -16.35
C ALA A 39 5.15 6.14 -16.37
N ARG A 40 5.89 5.17 -15.84
CA ARG A 40 5.47 3.76 -15.72
C ARG A 40 4.26 3.62 -14.81
N VAL A 41 4.29 4.26 -13.64
CA VAL A 41 3.16 4.30 -12.69
C VAL A 41 1.93 4.94 -13.35
N GLN A 42 2.10 6.09 -14.03
CA GLN A 42 1.00 6.77 -14.69
C GLN A 42 0.41 5.93 -15.83
N ALA A 43 1.24 5.22 -16.60
CA ALA A 43 0.78 4.31 -17.63
C ALA A 43 -0.13 3.20 -17.03
N VAL A 44 0.27 2.58 -15.91
CA VAL A 44 -0.59 1.58 -15.21
C VAL A 44 -1.92 2.19 -14.79
N ARG A 45 -1.89 3.39 -14.20
CA ARG A 45 -3.10 4.10 -13.74
C ARG A 45 -4.06 4.42 -14.90
N SER A 46 -3.53 4.78 -16.05
CA SER A 46 -4.31 5.16 -17.24
C SER A 46 -4.85 3.96 -18.03
N ILE A 47 -4.43 2.71 -17.72
CA ILE A 47 -5.05 1.53 -18.32
C ILE A 47 -6.54 1.53 -17.97
N GLN A 48 -7.37 1.87 -18.97
CA GLN A 48 -8.83 1.83 -18.81
C GLN A 48 -9.29 0.38 -18.86
N ALA A 49 -9.99 -0.02 -17.82
CA ALA A 49 -10.37 -1.40 -17.64
C ALA A 49 -11.78 -1.67 -18.15
N LYS A 50 -11.95 -1.86 -19.43
CA LYS A 50 -12.86 -2.93 -19.85
C LYS A 50 -12.05 -4.23 -19.70
N GLN A 51 -12.02 -4.77 -18.46
CA GLN A 51 -11.06 -5.80 -18.14
C GLN A 51 -11.46 -7.11 -18.75
N THR A 52 -10.76 -7.46 -19.80
CA THR A 52 -10.65 -8.84 -20.23
C THR A 52 -9.63 -9.54 -19.31
N ALA A 53 -9.77 -10.85 -19.11
CA ALA A 53 -8.79 -11.65 -18.37
C ALA A 53 -7.35 -11.46 -18.89
N VAL A 54 -7.19 -11.11 -20.18
CA VAL A 54 -5.90 -10.81 -20.81
C VAL A 54 -5.26 -9.56 -20.19
N ILE A 55 -6.03 -8.47 -20.04
CA ILE A 55 -5.52 -7.23 -19.44
C ILE A 55 -5.13 -7.46 -18.00
N ALA A 56 -5.98 -8.13 -17.23
CA ALA A 56 -5.70 -8.45 -15.84
C ALA A 56 -4.44 -9.31 -15.67
N ASN A 57 -4.22 -10.30 -16.51
CA ASN A 57 -2.99 -11.10 -16.49
C ASN A 57 -1.75 -10.26 -16.81
N ARG A 58 -1.83 -9.36 -17.81
CA ARG A 58 -0.74 -8.43 -18.12
C ARG A 58 -0.42 -7.49 -16.96
N LEU A 59 -1.44 -7.01 -16.22
CA LEU A 59 -1.23 -6.23 -14.99
C LEU A 59 -0.49 -7.04 -13.93
N VAL A 60 -0.90 -8.28 -13.70
CA VAL A 60 -0.23 -9.18 -12.73
C VAL A 60 1.22 -9.46 -13.14
N ASP A 61 1.53 -9.54 -14.44
CA ASP A 61 2.91 -9.72 -14.90
C ASP A 61 3.81 -8.52 -14.55
N LEU A 62 3.28 -7.31 -14.43
CA LEU A 62 4.04 -6.13 -13.98
C LEU A 62 4.49 -6.21 -12.52
N LEU A 63 3.89 -7.09 -11.70
CA LEU A 63 4.33 -7.31 -10.31
C LEU A 63 5.71 -7.95 -10.19
N LYS A 64 6.26 -8.52 -11.29
CA LYS A 64 7.63 -9.05 -11.34
C LYS A 64 8.71 -7.96 -11.24
N THR A 65 8.34 -6.69 -11.34
CA THR A 65 9.25 -5.57 -11.09
C THR A 65 9.64 -5.50 -9.62
N ASN A 66 10.84 -4.99 -9.34
CA ASN A 66 11.28 -4.67 -7.97
C ASN A 66 10.90 -3.25 -7.51
N GLN A 67 10.11 -2.50 -8.30
CA GLN A 67 9.69 -1.14 -7.99
C GLN A 67 8.35 -1.13 -7.26
N SER A 68 8.37 -0.74 -6.00
CA SER A 68 7.20 -0.74 -5.12
C SER A 68 6.04 0.09 -5.66
N GLU A 69 6.32 1.24 -6.25
CA GLU A 69 5.32 2.19 -6.76
C GLU A 69 4.52 1.59 -7.93
N ILE A 70 5.18 0.80 -8.78
CA ILE A 70 4.51 0.11 -9.89
C ILE A 70 3.65 -1.03 -9.34
N GLN A 71 4.19 -1.81 -8.39
CA GLN A 71 3.43 -2.87 -7.73
C GLN A 71 2.17 -2.31 -7.05
N ILE A 72 2.30 -1.18 -6.35
CA ILE A 72 1.18 -0.47 -5.71
C ILE A 72 0.15 -0.01 -6.77
N ALA A 73 0.60 0.60 -7.86
CA ALA A 73 -0.30 1.04 -8.92
C ALA A 73 -1.08 -0.13 -9.56
N VAL A 74 -0.45 -1.29 -9.72
CA VAL A 74 -1.11 -2.52 -10.17
C VAL A 74 -2.15 -3.01 -9.17
N ILE A 75 -1.80 -3.04 -7.88
CA ILE A 75 -2.72 -3.42 -6.80
C ILE A 75 -3.95 -2.50 -6.80
N ASP A 76 -3.74 -1.18 -6.85
CA ASP A 76 -4.82 -0.19 -6.90
C ASP A 76 -5.72 -0.38 -8.13
N LYS A 77 -5.11 -0.64 -9.28
CA LYS A 77 -5.86 -0.86 -10.52
C LYS A 77 -6.75 -2.11 -10.41
N ILE A 78 -6.23 -3.23 -9.92
CA ILE A 78 -7.01 -4.46 -9.74
C ILE A 78 -8.08 -4.23 -8.66
N ALA A 79 -7.73 -3.62 -7.53
CA ALA A 79 -8.66 -3.36 -6.44
C ALA A 79 -9.83 -2.45 -6.84
N SER A 80 -9.59 -1.48 -7.72
CA SER A 80 -10.63 -0.56 -8.20
C SER A 80 -11.54 -1.14 -9.26
N THR A 81 -11.07 -2.13 -10.02
CA THR A 81 -11.78 -2.67 -11.17
C THR A 81 -12.37 -4.05 -10.94
N GLU A 82 -11.70 -4.88 -10.14
CA GLU A 82 -12.08 -6.26 -9.83
C GLU A 82 -11.81 -6.58 -8.34
N PRO A 83 -12.42 -5.87 -7.37
CA PRO A 83 -12.06 -5.99 -5.96
C PRO A 83 -12.11 -7.44 -5.45
N ASP A 84 -13.11 -8.22 -5.82
CA ASP A 84 -13.27 -9.61 -5.38
C ASP A 84 -12.22 -10.56 -5.99
N ASN A 85 -11.61 -10.17 -7.11
CA ASN A 85 -10.54 -10.91 -7.76
C ASN A 85 -9.14 -10.52 -7.28
N LEU A 86 -9.02 -9.49 -6.45
CA LEU A 86 -7.72 -9.04 -5.94
C LEU A 86 -6.97 -10.18 -5.23
N GLY A 87 -7.62 -10.86 -4.29
CA GLY A 87 -7.06 -12.01 -3.60
C GLY A 87 -6.67 -13.14 -4.53
N PRO A 88 -7.60 -13.69 -5.35
CA PRO A 88 -7.31 -14.77 -6.30
C PRO A 88 -6.15 -14.45 -7.25
N ARG A 89 -6.03 -13.21 -7.73
CA ARG A 89 -4.97 -12.83 -8.68
C ARG A 89 -3.59 -12.71 -8.04
N LEU A 90 -3.53 -12.32 -6.76
CA LEU A 90 -2.29 -12.05 -6.07
C LEU A 90 -1.86 -13.14 -5.07
N ASP A 91 -2.65 -14.16 -4.86
CA ASP A 91 -2.39 -15.24 -3.90
C ASP A 91 -0.99 -15.86 -4.09
N GLU A 92 -0.69 -16.30 -5.32
CA GLU A 92 0.62 -16.86 -5.64
C GLU A 92 1.72 -15.81 -5.85
N LYS A 93 1.37 -14.53 -5.85
CA LYS A 93 2.29 -13.42 -6.12
C LYS A 93 2.76 -12.70 -4.86
N TRP A 94 2.25 -13.06 -3.69
CA TRP A 94 2.62 -12.46 -2.41
C TRP A 94 4.13 -12.32 -2.22
N ASN A 95 4.88 -13.37 -2.56
CA ASN A 95 6.34 -13.38 -2.40
C ASN A 95 7.10 -12.49 -3.41
N LEU A 96 6.46 -12.07 -4.51
CA LEU A 96 7.02 -11.14 -5.46
C LEU A 96 6.86 -9.68 -5.02
N LEU A 97 5.93 -9.41 -4.11
CA LEU A 97 5.66 -8.06 -3.65
C LEU A 97 6.78 -7.57 -2.73
N SER A 98 7.21 -6.34 -2.95
CA SER A 98 8.05 -5.61 -1.99
C SER A 98 7.32 -5.43 -0.66
N LEU A 99 8.07 -5.16 0.41
CA LEU A 99 7.47 -4.89 1.73
C LEU A 99 6.37 -3.85 1.63
N ARG A 100 6.64 -2.72 0.99
CA ARG A 100 5.71 -1.61 0.85
C ARG A 100 4.46 -1.98 0.04
N ALA A 101 4.61 -2.79 -1.01
CA ALA A 101 3.49 -3.30 -1.78
C ALA A 101 2.64 -4.30 -0.97
N ARG A 102 3.26 -5.13 -0.11
CA ARG A 102 2.52 -6.02 0.82
C ARG A 102 1.71 -5.23 1.84
N GLN A 103 2.30 -4.21 2.47
CA GLN A 103 1.62 -3.31 3.38
C GLN A 103 0.39 -2.68 2.70
N HIS A 104 0.60 -2.12 1.50
CA HIS A 104 -0.46 -1.49 0.73
C HIS A 104 -1.57 -2.48 0.31
N PHE A 105 -1.22 -3.70 -0.08
CA PHE A 105 -2.14 -4.74 -0.53
C PHE A 105 -3.13 -5.19 0.56
N LEU A 106 -2.69 -5.26 1.82
CA LEU A 106 -3.50 -5.75 2.93
C LEU A 106 -4.79 -4.93 3.16
N HIS A 107 -4.73 -3.60 2.92
CA HIS A 107 -5.89 -2.73 3.08
C HIS A 107 -7.03 -3.02 2.08
N PRO A 108 -6.84 -2.96 0.75
CA PRO A 108 -7.90 -3.31 -0.19
C PRO A 108 -8.32 -4.79 -0.06
N LEU A 109 -7.38 -5.70 0.25
CA LEU A 109 -7.69 -7.11 0.47
C LEU A 109 -8.67 -7.32 1.62
N SER A 110 -8.53 -6.57 2.72
CA SER A 110 -9.43 -6.67 3.87
C SER A 110 -10.87 -6.28 3.56
N LYS A 111 -11.09 -5.46 2.53
CA LYS A 111 -12.40 -5.01 2.08
C LYS A 111 -13.03 -5.93 1.03
N ALA A 112 -12.21 -6.66 0.28
CA ALA A 112 -12.65 -7.54 -0.78
C ALA A 112 -13.24 -8.85 -0.20
N ALA A 113 -14.44 -9.22 -0.62
CA ALA A 113 -15.11 -10.42 -0.15
C ALA A 113 -14.67 -11.63 -1.00
N SER A 114 -13.52 -12.25 -0.66
CA SER A 114 -13.08 -13.44 -1.39
C SER A 114 -12.45 -14.48 -0.45
N PRO A 115 -12.71 -15.80 -0.69
CA PRO A 115 -12.08 -16.87 0.09
C PRO A 115 -10.54 -16.88 -0.02
N ALA A 116 -9.99 -16.47 -1.17
CA ALA A 116 -8.55 -16.32 -1.34
C ALA A 116 -8.00 -15.19 -0.49
N GLY A 117 -8.71 -14.06 -0.40
CA GLY A 117 -8.35 -12.96 0.49
C GLY A 117 -8.34 -13.37 1.95
N ASP A 118 -9.36 -14.12 2.40
CA ASP A 118 -9.41 -14.65 3.76
C ASP A 118 -8.24 -15.58 4.04
N ARG A 119 -7.89 -16.46 3.10
CA ARG A 119 -6.74 -17.36 3.22
C ARG A 119 -5.42 -16.59 3.35
N ILE A 120 -5.19 -15.59 2.49
CA ILE A 120 -3.97 -14.77 2.53
C ILE A 120 -3.85 -14.07 3.89
N LEU A 121 -4.93 -13.46 4.40
CA LEU A 121 -4.93 -12.79 5.69
C LEU A 121 -4.65 -13.77 6.84
N LEU A 122 -5.29 -14.94 6.85
CA LEU A 122 -5.07 -15.98 7.86
C LEU A 122 -3.61 -16.44 7.86
N GLN A 123 -3.08 -16.82 6.69
CA GLN A 123 -1.71 -17.30 6.55
C GLN A 123 -0.68 -16.23 6.95
N SER A 124 -0.92 -14.98 6.54
CA SER A 124 -0.04 -13.86 6.92
C SER A 124 -0.05 -13.63 8.42
N PHE A 125 -1.20 -13.71 9.08
CA PHE A 125 -1.30 -13.54 10.51
C PHE A 125 -0.65 -14.71 11.29
N GLU A 126 -0.87 -15.93 10.86
CA GLU A 126 -0.20 -17.10 11.44
C GLU A 126 1.32 -17.04 11.27
N ALA A 127 1.80 -16.59 10.12
CA ALA A 127 3.22 -16.37 9.85
C ALA A 127 3.80 -15.27 10.75
N LEU A 128 3.06 -14.18 10.99
CA LEU A 128 3.44 -13.13 11.93
C LEU A 128 3.58 -13.68 13.34
N LEU A 129 2.57 -14.39 13.87
CA LEU A 129 2.56 -14.96 15.23
C LEU A 129 3.66 -16.00 15.44
N SER A 130 4.05 -16.70 14.37
CA SER A 130 5.14 -17.69 14.42
C SER A 130 6.54 -17.11 14.16
N GLY A 131 6.66 -15.78 14.00
CA GLY A 131 7.93 -15.10 13.73
C GLY A 131 8.52 -15.38 12.33
N LYS A 132 7.72 -15.91 11.41
CA LYS A 132 8.14 -16.19 10.03
C LYS A 132 7.93 -15.00 9.09
N LEU A 133 7.26 -13.97 9.56
CA LEU A 133 7.00 -12.75 8.80
C LEU A 133 7.63 -11.56 9.54
N THR A 134 8.05 -10.58 8.78
CA THR A 134 8.69 -9.37 9.33
C THR A 134 7.70 -8.51 10.12
N MET A 135 8.17 -7.92 11.22
CA MET A 135 7.36 -7.10 12.12
C MET A 135 6.84 -5.81 11.47
N GLU A 136 7.47 -5.37 10.38
CA GLU A 136 7.02 -4.20 9.62
C GLU A 136 5.63 -4.39 8.98
N LEU A 137 5.13 -5.62 8.90
CA LEU A 137 3.79 -5.94 8.42
C LEU A 137 2.75 -6.07 9.55
N GLU A 138 3.15 -6.03 10.80
CA GLU A 138 2.27 -6.29 11.95
C GLU A 138 1.08 -5.33 11.98
N LEU A 139 1.32 -4.02 11.86
CA LEU A 139 0.27 -3.01 11.89
C LEU A 139 -0.77 -3.26 10.79
N ASP A 140 -0.31 -3.54 9.58
CA ASP A 140 -1.19 -3.70 8.40
C ASP A 140 -1.98 -5.00 8.50
N ILE A 141 -1.36 -6.11 8.95
CA ILE A 141 -2.03 -7.40 9.16
C ILE A 141 -3.10 -7.28 10.26
N VAL A 142 -2.76 -6.69 11.40
CA VAL A 142 -3.70 -6.52 12.52
C VAL A 142 -4.86 -5.62 12.11
N THR A 143 -4.58 -4.53 11.38
CA THR A 143 -5.61 -3.62 10.87
C THR A 143 -6.52 -4.31 9.85
N ALA A 144 -5.95 -5.05 8.91
CA ALA A 144 -6.70 -5.80 7.92
C ALA A 144 -7.58 -6.88 8.57
N ALA A 145 -7.05 -7.61 9.55
CA ALA A 145 -7.80 -8.62 10.31
C ALA A 145 -8.98 -8.00 11.09
N LYS A 146 -8.78 -6.84 11.73
CA LYS A 146 -9.84 -6.08 12.42
C LYS A 146 -10.92 -5.60 11.44
N THR A 147 -10.55 -5.20 10.24
CA THR A 147 -11.49 -4.75 9.21
C THR A 147 -12.32 -5.92 8.68
N ARG A 148 -11.68 -7.06 8.40
CA ARG A 148 -12.31 -8.25 7.82
C ARG A 148 -13.13 -9.05 8.84
N MET A 149 -12.63 -9.21 10.04
CA MET A 149 -13.25 -9.78 11.24
C MET A 149 -14.02 -11.10 11.02
N THR A 150 -13.40 -12.05 10.32
CA THR A 150 -13.94 -13.43 10.31
C THR A 150 -13.71 -14.13 11.67
N PRO A 151 -14.49 -15.18 12.02
CA PRO A 151 -14.29 -15.90 13.29
C PRO A 151 -12.83 -16.40 13.48
N ALA A 152 -12.20 -16.90 12.41
CA ALA A 152 -10.82 -17.36 12.48
C ALA A 152 -9.82 -16.20 12.71
N LEU A 153 -10.02 -15.05 12.07
CA LEU A 153 -9.19 -13.85 12.31
C LEU A 153 -9.42 -13.28 13.71
N ALA A 154 -10.63 -13.34 14.24
CA ALA A 154 -10.93 -12.93 15.62
C ALA A 154 -10.13 -13.76 16.65
N GLU A 155 -10.01 -15.08 16.45
CA GLU A 155 -9.19 -15.93 17.31
C GLU A 155 -7.69 -15.61 17.20
N LEU A 156 -7.19 -15.29 16.01
CA LEU A 156 -5.79 -14.86 15.83
C LEU A 156 -5.53 -13.49 16.49
N LEU A 157 -6.46 -12.54 16.38
CA LEU A 157 -6.38 -11.26 17.07
C LEU A 157 -6.33 -11.43 18.60
N LYS A 158 -7.12 -12.36 19.15
CA LYS A 158 -7.10 -12.70 20.57
C LYS A 158 -5.75 -13.29 21.00
N LYS A 159 -5.21 -14.22 20.19
CA LYS A 159 -3.87 -14.78 20.43
C LYS A 159 -2.79 -13.68 20.39
N HIS A 160 -2.83 -12.82 19.40
CA HIS A 160 -1.90 -11.69 19.26
C HIS A 160 -1.98 -10.76 20.49
N LYS A 161 -3.19 -10.40 20.93
CA LYS A 161 -3.35 -9.59 22.14
C LYS A 161 -2.77 -10.27 23.38
N ALA A 162 -2.85 -11.59 23.50
CA ALA A 162 -2.32 -12.35 24.62
C ALA A 162 -0.78 -12.41 24.65
N THR A 163 -0.10 -12.08 23.55
CA THR A 163 1.37 -11.95 23.52
C THR A 163 1.87 -10.60 24.04
N GLN A 164 0.98 -9.62 24.21
CA GLN A 164 1.33 -8.28 24.67
C GLN A 164 1.40 -8.27 26.21
N ASP A 165 2.36 -7.53 26.78
CA ASP A 165 2.44 -7.32 28.23
C ASP A 165 1.21 -6.51 28.69
N PRO A 166 0.38 -7.05 29.59
CA PRO A 166 -0.80 -6.33 30.09
C PRO A 166 -0.45 -5.08 30.91
N ASN A 167 0.78 -4.98 31.42
CA ASN A 167 1.26 -3.83 32.17
C ASN A 167 1.88 -2.75 31.27
N ASP A 168 2.14 -3.04 29.99
CA ASP A 168 2.62 -2.06 29.02
C ASP A 168 1.42 -1.38 28.32
N THR A 169 1.06 -0.20 28.79
CA THR A 169 -0.03 0.59 28.19
C THR A 169 0.24 1.01 26.75
N LEU A 170 1.49 1.00 26.30
CA LEU A 170 1.90 1.34 24.93
C LEU A 170 1.99 0.11 24.01
N ALA A 171 1.91 -1.12 24.54
CA ALA A 171 2.03 -2.34 23.74
C ALA A 171 1.14 -2.35 22.49
N PRO A 172 -0.15 -1.94 22.53
CA PRO A 172 -1.02 -1.91 21.34
C PRO A 172 -0.59 -0.91 20.26
N HIS A 173 0.26 0.07 20.62
CA HIS A 173 0.70 1.15 19.75
C HIS A 173 2.12 0.94 19.21
N ARG A 174 2.91 0.03 19.78
CA ARG A 174 4.29 -0.22 19.33
C ARG A 174 4.42 -0.58 17.85
N PRO A 175 3.48 -1.33 17.23
CA PRO A 175 3.55 -1.61 15.79
C PRO A 175 3.52 -0.37 14.90
N THR A 176 2.98 0.77 15.40
CA THR A 176 2.97 2.03 14.64
C THR A 176 4.36 2.67 14.48
N LEU A 177 5.35 2.22 15.25
CA LEU A 177 6.73 2.72 15.19
C LEU A 177 7.59 1.95 14.17
N ILE A 178 7.06 0.88 13.58
CA ILE A 178 7.82 -0.04 12.72
C ILE A 178 7.18 -0.07 11.33
N GLY A 179 8.02 -0.17 10.29
CA GLY A 179 7.53 -0.33 8.91
C GLY A 179 7.07 0.95 8.22
N GLY A 180 7.12 2.09 8.91
CA GLY A 180 6.81 3.39 8.32
C GLY A 180 7.94 3.93 7.43
N ASP A 181 7.59 4.88 6.56
CA ASP A 181 8.52 5.66 5.75
C ASP A 181 8.67 7.06 6.33
N ALA A 182 9.84 7.37 6.90
CA ALA A 182 10.10 8.62 7.59
C ALA A 182 9.99 9.86 6.67
N ALA A 183 10.38 9.74 5.39
CA ALA A 183 10.29 10.83 4.44
C ALA A 183 8.83 11.14 4.10
N THR A 184 8.04 10.11 3.83
CA THR A 184 6.59 10.24 3.62
C THR A 184 5.90 10.74 4.89
N GLY A 185 6.27 10.22 6.06
CA GLY A 185 5.75 10.69 7.35
C GLY A 185 6.01 12.16 7.60
N LYS A 186 7.20 12.66 7.24
CA LYS A 186 7.53 14.09 7.30
C LYS A 186 6.61 14.92 6.41
N LEU A 187 6.37 14.49 5.16
CA LEU A 187 5.45 15.19 4.26
C LEU A 187 4.00 15.22 4.81
N VAL A 188 3.53 14.09 5.37
CA VAL A 188 2.22 14.04 6.04
C VAL A 188 2.18 15.01 7.22
N TYR A 189 3.21 15.02 8.08
CA TYR A 189 3.31 15.93 9.20
C TYR A 189 3.25 17.40 8.76
N GLU A 190 4.00 17.76 7.71
CA GLU A 190 4.13 19.15 7.23
C GLU A 190 2.93 19.62 6.39
N GLN A 191 2.31 18.74 5.63
CA GLN A 191 1.40 19.13 4.52
C GLN A 191 -0.02 18.57 4.63
N HIS A 192 -0.31 17.68 5.60
CA HIS A 192 -1.65 17.06 5.67
C HIS A 192 -2.70 18.07 6.09
N VAL A 193 -3.59 18.43 5.14
CA VAL A 193 -4.56 19.53 5.29
C VAL A 193 -5.52 19.32 6.47
N ALA A 194 -5.98 18.12 6.73
CA ALA A 194 -6.89 17.83 7.83
C ALA A 194 -6.17 17.63 9.18
N GLY A 195 -4.95 17.04 9.16
CA GLY A 195 -4.19 16.76 10.38
C GLY A 195 -3.55 18.02 10.96
N GLN A 196 -3.04 18.92 10.10
CA GLN A 196 -2.44 20.22 10.45
C GLN A 196 -1.47 20.17 11.66
N CYS A 197 -0.70 19.09 11.77
CA CYS A 197 0.16 18.79 12.92
C CYS A 197 1.10 19.96 13.27
N VAL A 198 1.65 20.63 12.24
CA VAL A 198 2.57 21.78 12.37
C VAL A 198 1.95 23.02 12.98
N ARG A 199 0.61 23.09 13.09
CA ARG A 199 -0.05 24.23 13.76
C ARG A 199 0.14 24.22 15.26
N CYS A 200 0.27 23.03 15.85
CA CYS A 200 0.37 22.88 17.30
C CYS A 200 1.73 22.34 17.74
N HIS A 201 2.35 21.50 16.92
CA HIS A 201 3.59 20.81 17.26
C HIS A 201 4.78 21.35 16.44
N ASP A 202 5.92 21.47 17.09
CA ASP A 202 7.19 21.78 16.45
C ASP A 202 8.08 20.54 16.43
N ALA A 203 8.68 20.24 15.27
CA ALA A 203 9.61 19.13 15.11
C ALA A 203 11.07 19.51 15.43
N GLY A 204 11.33 20.73 15.92
CA GLY A 204 12.68 21.14 16.32
C GLY A 204 13.04 22.59 16.06
N GLY A 205 12.08 23.48 15.80
CA GLY A 205 12.25 24.93 15.69
C GLY A 205 11.73 25.66 16.94
N GLU A 206 11.98 26.96 17.04
CA GLU A 206 11.61 27.80 18.20
C GLU A 206 10.27 28.54 18.04
N LYS A 207 9.44 28.15 17.07
CA LYS A 207 8.25 28.94 16.69
C LYS A 207 6.94 28.26 17.03
N ASN A 208 6.11 28.96 17.81
CA ASN A 208 4.68 28.68 18.08
C ASN A 208 4.37 27.36 18.83
N GLN A 209 4.63 27.37 20.12
CA GLN A 209 4.33 26.23 21.01
C GLN A 209 2.91 26.31 21.58
N VAL A 210 1.93 25.84 20.83
CA VAL A 210 0.61 25.53 21.40
C VAL A 210 0.62 24.09 21.95
N GLY A 211 1.36 23.18 21.33
CA GLY A 211 1.58 21.80 21.74
C GLY A 211 3.04 21.50 22.11
N PRO A 212 3.32 20.34 22.70
CA PRO A 212 4.68 19.96 23.05
C PRO A 212 5.57 19.83 21.81
N VAL A 213 6.86 20.13 22.01
CA VAL A 213 7.89 19.89 20.99
C VAL A 213 8.05 18.38 20.76
N LEU A 214 8.08 17.95 19.49
CA LEU A 214 8.19 16.54 19.15
C LEU A 214 9.64 16.03 19.07
N LYS A 215 10.64 16.91 19.21
CA LYS A 215 12.06 16.54 19.16
C LYS A 215 12.40 15.61 20.34
N GLY A 216 12.87 14.40 20.02
CA GLY A 216 13.33 13.45 21.04
C GLY A 216 12.20 12.68 21.74
N ILE A 217 11.00 12.65 21.18
CA ILE A 217 9.86 11.87 21.72
C ILE A 217 9.90 10.39 21.26
N GLY A 218 10.60 10.06 20.18
CA GLY A 218 10.71 8.70 19.63
C GLY A 218 12.00 7.98 20.01
#